data_76eea697121e457ead588683e8000576
#
_entry.id   76eea697121e457ead588683e8000576
#
_cell.length_a   1.000
_cell.length_b   1.000
_cell.length_c   1.000
_cell.angle_alpha   90.00
_cell.angle_beta   90.00
_cell.angle_gamma   90.00
#
_symmetry.space_group_name_H-M   'P 1'
#
loop_
_entity.id
_entity.type
_entity.pdbx_description
1 polymer ?
#
loop_
_entity_poly.entity_id
_entity_poly.type
_entity_poly.pdbx_seq_one_letter_code
_entity_poly.pdbx_strand_id
1 'polypeptide(L)'
;MLNADNGTYDSWYWAHPPMYMPQNCNLEDVAHIKNFVDIPVVCAGRMEPDVAAEAIAAGKIDGMGVARQFLADPQWITKMIEDRIEDIKPCICCHSGCFNFSSSKGHYNTQDLKDTMGLARCAINAETMQSKKHYIEKAKKAKKIAIIGGGIGGMEAALVCAKRGHKVTLYEKSHQLGGVFIAAAAPSFKEKDRDLIAWYRRELTKYPSIEVKLNCEVKNIEDCKADEIIIATGARANRIPVPGVEKTIQAVDYLMGNQEVGENVTIIGGGLTGCEIAYELFLQGKKPTIVEMQDDLITTPGICLANTSFLRDFFEANKVPVHLETGVRAIEDDGVTVKGKDGVEFKIASDNVILSVGYKPMPLEHNEKDKHIHVIGDANKVGNLRTVIWGAWDVAMKL
;
A
#
# COMPACT_ATOMS: atom_id res chain seq x y z
N MET A 1 -18.72 -30.75 2.17
CA MET A 1 -18.44 -29.41 1.64
C MET A 1 -17.02 -29.40 1.15
N LEU A 2 -16.78 -28.89 -0.05
CA LEU A 2 -15.47 -28.63 -0.64
C LEU A 2 -15.18 -27.12 -0.58
N ASN A 3 -14.08 -26.73 0.05
CA ASN A 3 -13.55 -25.37 -0.08
C ASN A 3 -12.51 -25.41 -1.21
N ALA A 4 -12.78 -24.70 -2.28
CA ALA A 4 -12.00 -24.76 -3.50
C ALA A 4 -11.37 -23.39 -3.79
N ASP A 5 -10.08 -23.41 -4.06
CA ASP A 5 -9.27 -22.31 -4.54
C ASP A 5 -8.15 -22.86 -5.43
N ASN A 6 -7.33 -21.98 -5.98
CA ASN A 6 -6.22 -22.35 -6.85
C ASN A 6 -4.87 -22.18 -6.11
N GLY A 7 -3.81 -22.66 -6.76
CA GLY A 7 -2.44 -22.40 -6.37
C GLY A 7 -1.74 -23.57 -5.69
N THR A 8 -0.42 -23.50 -5.76
CA THR A 8 0.53 -24.43 -5.16
C THR A 8 1.62 -23.66 -4.44
N TYR A 9 2.57 -24.36 -3.83
CA TYR A 9 3.75 -23.71 -3.22
C TYR A 9 4.66 -23.02 -4.24
N ASP A 10 4.61 -23.39 -5.51
CA ASP A 10 5.38 -22.76 -6.58
C ASP A 10 4.68 -21.53 -7.18
N SER A 11 3.38 -21.36 -6.87
CA SER A 11 2.56 -20.26 -7.38
C SER A 11 1.72 -19.61 -6.26
N TRP A 12 2.41 -19.05 -5.28
CA TRP A 12 1.80 -18.44 -4.09
C TRP A 12 0.72 -17.40 -4.39
N TYR A 13 0.85 -16.66 -5.48
CA TYR A 13 -0.12 -15.63 -5.87
C TYR A 13 -1.46 -16.21 -6.35
N TRP A 14 -1.53 -17.49 -6.74
CA TRP A 14 -2.80 -18.17 -6.97
C TRP A 14 -3.45 -18.60 -5.66
N ALA A 15 -2.69 -19.14 -4.73
CA ALA A 15 -3.19 -19.54 -3.41
C ALA A 15 -3.55 -18.34 -2.53
N HIS A 16 -2.84 -17.23 -2.70
CA HIS A 16 -3.03 -15.98 -1.95
C HIS A 16 -3.09 -14.79 -2.90
N PRO A 17 -4.19 -14.60 -3.67
CA PRO A 17 -4.24 -13.62 -4.73
C PRO A 17 -3.94 -12.20 -4.25
N PRO A 18 -2.85 -11.57 -4.77
CA PRO A 18 -2.51 -10.18 -4.50
C PRO A 18 -3.39 -9.23 -5.33
N MET A 19 -3.17 -7.92 -5.17
CA MET A 19 -3.93 -6.89 -5.91
C MET A 19 -3.77 -6.98 -7.44
N TYR A 20 -2.72 -7.60 -7.94
CA TYR A 20 -2.45 -7.78 -9.37
C TYR A 20 -3.34 -8.84 -10.03
N MET A 21 -3.85 -9.79 -9.24
CA MET A 21 -4.80 -10.79 -9.72
C MET A 21 -6.19 -10.18 -9.85
N PRO A 22 -7.00 -10.57 -10.85
CA PRO A 22 -8.37 -10.06 -10.97
C PRO A 22 -9.22 -10.42 -9.76
N GLN A 23 -10.26 -9.64 -9.51
CA GLN A 23 -11.30 -10.03 -8.56
C GLN A 23 -11.99 -11.30 -9.07
N ASN A 24 -12.47 -12.15 -8.13
CA ASN A 24 -13.12 -13.42 -8.43
C ASN A 24 -12.27 -14.40 -9.24
N CYS A 25 -10.94 -14.32 -9.12
CA CYS A 25 -9.98 -15.00 -10.00
C CYS A 25 -10.11 -16.54 -10.06
N ASN A 26 -10.73 -17.17 -9.05
CA ASN A 26 -10.89 -18.63 -9.00
C ASN A 26 -12.32 -19.09 -9.37
N LEU A 27 -13.24 -18.15 -9.68
CA LEU A 27 -14.66 -18.51 -9.82
C LEU A 27 -14.92 -19.47 -10.98
N GLU A 28 -14.28 -19.29 -12.13
CA GLU A 28 -14.49 -20.13 -13.30
C GLU A 28 -14.03 -21.58 -13.04
N ASP A 29 -12.86 -21.75 -12.46
CA ASP A 29 -12.30 -23.08 -12.13
C ASP A 29 -13.16 -23.80 -11.08
N VAL A 30 -13.58 -23.08 -10.04
CA VAL A 30 -14.42 -23.64 -8.98
C VAL A 30 -15.82 -23.98 -9.49
N ALA A 31 -16.40 -23.15 -10.35
CA ALA A 31 -17.66 -23.45 -11.02
C ALA A 31 -17.55 -24.68 -11.93
N HIS A 32 -16.40 -24.86 -12.59
CA HIS A 32 -16.13 -26.08 -13.35
C HIS A 32 -16.13 -27.32 -12.44
N ILE A 33 -15.41 -27.27 -11.31
CA ILE A 33 -15.36 -28.37 -10.33
C ILE A 33 -16.75 -28.73 -9.81
N LYS A 34 -17.63 -27.74 -9.60
CA LYS A 34 -19.00 -27.95 -9.12
C LYS A 34 -19.81 -28.92 -10.00
N ASN A 35 -19.51 -28.97 -11.31
CA ASN A 35 -20.21 -29.89 -12.23
C ASN A 35 -19.90 -31.38 -12.00
N PHE A 36 -18.87 -31.69 -11.22
CA PHE A 36 -18.40 -33.07 -11.00
C PHE A 36 -18.62 -33.59 -9.58
N VAL A 37 -19.24 -32.79 -8.71
CA VAL A 37 -19.46 -33.15 -7.31
C VAL A 37 -20.88 -32.82 -6.84
N ASP A 38 -21.45 -33.66 -6.00
CA ASP A 38 -22.81 -33.51 -5.43
C ASP A 38 -22.79 -32.83 -4.04
N ILE A 39 -21.62 -32.48 -3.54
CA ILE A 39 -21.45 -31.81 -2.25
C ILE A 39 -21.40 -30.28 -2.41
N PRO A 40 -21.74 -29.50 -1.38
CA PRO A 40 -21.58 -28.04 -1.43
C PRO A 40 -20.15 -27.63 -1.72
N VAL A 41 -19.99 -26.66 -2.64
CA VAL A 41 -18.69 -26.08 -3.06
C VAL A 41 -18.63 -24.60 -2.70
N VAL A 42 -17.58 -24.23 -1.97
CA VAL A 42 -17.29 -22.84 -1.56
C VAL A 42 -16.09 -22.35 -2.35
N CYS A 43 -16.25 -21.20 -3.02
CA CYS A 43 -15.19 -20.55 -3.81
C CYS A 43 -14.48 -19.48 -2.99
N ALA A 44 -13.14 -19.50 -2.97
CA ALA A 44 -12.30 -18.45 -2.42
C ALA A 44 -11.38 -17.87 -3.51
N GLY A 45 -10.86 -16.64 -3.32
CA GLY A 45 -9.94 -15.97 -4.25
C GLY A 45 -10.43 -14.59 -4.69
N ARG A 46 -10.21 -13.56 -3.88
CA ARG A 46 -10.66 -12.18 -4.13
C ARG A 46 -12.15 -12.07 -4.52
N MET A 47 -12.98 -12.93 -3.95
CA MET A 47 -14.41 -12.94 -4.24
C MET A 47 -15.08 -11.64 -3.77
N GLU A 48 -15.88 -11.05 -4.65
CA GLU A 48 -16.77 -9.92 -4.33
C GLU A 48 -18.18 -10.43 -4.02
N PRO A 49 -18.87 -9.87 -3.03
CA PRO A 49 -20.14 -10.40 -2.53
C PRO A 49 -21.28 -10.44 -3.54
N ASP A 50 -21.39 -9.44 -4.39
CA ASP A 50 -22.40 -9.33 -5.45
C ASP A 50 -22.21 -10.42 -6.51
N VAL A 51 -20.97 -10.59 -6.99
CA VAL A 51 -20.62 -11.66 -7.94
C VAL A 51 -20.83 -13.05 -7.33
N ALA A 52 -20.50 -13.19 -6.04
CA ALA A 52 -20.76 -14.46 -5.34
C ALA A 52 -22.25 -14.78 -5.22
N ALA A 53 -23.09 -13.76 -4.91
CA ALA A 53 -24.54 -13.93 -4.83
C ALA A 53 -25.13 -14.36 -6.18
N GLU A 54 -24.70 -13.74 -7.29
CA GLU A 54 -25.11 -14.10 -8.66
C GLU A 54 -24.65 -15.53 -9.00
N ALA A 55 -23.42 -15.92 -8.67
CA ALA A 55 -22.91 -17.26 -8.93
C ALA A 55 -23.63 -18.33 -8.12
N ILE A 56 -24.02 -18.05 -6.87
CA ILE A 56 -24.83 -18.95 -6.03
C ILE A 56 -26.24 -19.08 -6.63
N ALA A 57 -26.88 -17.97 -6.99
CA ALA A 57 -28.22 -18.00 -7.61
C ALA A 57 -28.22 -18.78 -8.94
N ALA A 58 -27.10 -18.73 -9.68
CA ALA A 58 -26.92 -19.49 -10.92
C ALA A 58 -26.52 -20.98 -10.70
N GLY A 59 -26.35 -21.44 -9.46
CA GLY A 59 -25.93 -22.80 -9.13
C GLY A 59 -24.46 -23.12 -9.46
N LYS A 60 -23.63 -22.11 -9.71
CA LYS A 60 -22.20 -22.28 -10.05
C LYS A 60 -21.35 -22.61 -8.84
N ILE A 61 -21.71 -22.12 -7.67
CA ILE A 61 -21.10 -22.36 -6.37
C ILE A 61 -22.19 -22.39 -5.30
N ASP A 62 -21.89 -22.87 -4.10
CA ASP A 62 -22.85 -22.89 -2.98
C ASP A 62 -22.50 -21.87 -1.89
N GLY A 63 -21.33 -21.27 -1.97
CA GLY A 63 -20.91 -20.28 -0.98
C GLY A 63 -19.62 -19.56 -1.36
N MET A 64 -19.37 -18.47 -0.66
CA MET A 64 -18.16 -17.63 -0.80
C MET A 64 -17.23 -17.83 0.40
N GLY A 65 -15.96 -18.14 0.14
CA GLY A 65 -14.90 -18.20 1.15
C GLY A 65 -14.22 -16.86 1.32
N VAL A 66 -14.21 -16.33 2.54
CA VAL A 66 -13.62 -15.02 2.86
C VAL A 66 -12.72 -15.11 4.09
N ALA A 67 -11.49 -14.61 3.98
CA ALA A 67 -10.57 -14.55 5.11
C ALA A 67 -10.07 -13.12 5.37
N ARG A 68 -9.33 -12.55 4.44
CA ARG A 68 -8.62 -11.27 4.63
C ARG A 68 -9.53 -10.07 4.89
N GLN A 69 -10.72 -10.04 4.31
CA GLN A 69 -11.70 -8.98 4.55
C GLN A 69 -12.16 -8.95 6.01
N PHE A 70 -12.30 -10.12 6.68
CA PHE A 70 -12.58 -10.17 8.11
C PHE A 70 -11.47 -9.62 8.99
N LEU A 71 -10.21 -9.73 8.53
CA LEU A 71 -9.08 -9.11 9.25
C LEU A 71 -9.07 -7.59 9.08
N ALA A 72 -9.47 -7.09 7.91
CA ALA A 72 -9.56 -5.67 7.62
C ALA A 72 -10.74 -5.01 8.33
N ASP A 73 -11.89 -5.67 8.31
CA ASP A 73 -13.13 -5.23 8.94
C ASP A 73 -13.95 -6.42 9.46
N PRO A 74 -13.87 -6.74 10.75
CA PRO A 74 -14.61 -7.86 11.32
C PRO A 74 -16.14 -7.68 11.29
N GLN A 75 -16.62 -6.47 11.08
CA GLN A 75 -18.05 -6.15 11.02
C GLN A 75 -18.60 -6.06 9.59
N TRP A 76 -17.82 -6.42 8.58
CA TRP A 76 -18.20 -6.18 7.19
C TRP A 76 -19.51 -6.86 6.79
N ILE A 77 -19.81 -8.09 7.28
CA ILE A 77 -21.09 -8.76 7.04
C ILE A 77 -22.25 -7.98 7.70
N THR A 78 -22.08 -7.55 8.96
CA THR A 78 -23.08 -6.75 9.66
C THR A 78 -23.37 -5.46 8.89
N LYS A 79 -22.33 -4.79 8.41
CA LYS A 79 -22.48 -3.57 7.62
C LYS A 79 -23.22 -3.83 6.30
N MET A 80 -22.97 -4.96 5.65
CA MET A 80 -23.72 -5.36 4.43
C MET A 80 -25.20 -5.60 4.73
N ILE A 81 -25.52 -6.34 5.80
CA ILE A 81 -26.91 -6.62 6.21
C ILE A 81 -27.65 -5.32 6.53
N GLU A 82 -26.97 -4.34 7.10
CA GLU A 82 -27.51 -3.04 7.48
C GLU A 82 -27.47 -2.00 6.32
N ASP A 83 -27.15 -2.41 5.10
CA ASP A 83 -26.99 -1.56 3.91
C ASP A 83 -26.01 -0.38 4.12
N ARG A 84 -24.91 -0.65 4.83
CA ARG A 84 -23.81 0.30 5.11
C ARG A 84 -22.53 -0.13 4.39
N ILE A 85 -22.64 -0.44 3.11
CA ILE A 85 -21.52 -0.97 2.30
C ILE A 85 -20.34 0.00 2.27
N GLU A 86 -20.63 1.30 2.20
CA GLU A 86 -19.60 2.35 2.17
C GLU A 86 -18.80 2.45 3.48
N ASP A 87 -19.32 1.94 4.59
CA ASP A 87 -18.65 1.91 5.88
C ASP A 87 -17.64 0.75 6.01
N ILE A 88 -17.65 -0.18 5.07
CA ILE A 88 -16.73 -1.32 5.08
C ILE A 88 -15.31 -0.85 4.79
N LYS A 89 -14.38 -1.12 5.72
CA LYS A 89 -12.94 -0.90 5.49
C LYS A 89 -12.43 -2.00 4.55
N PRO A 90 -12.00 -1.69 3.32
CA PRO A 90 -11.69 -2.72 2.33
C PRO A 90 -10.36 -3.42 2.62
N CYS A 91 -10.28 -4.72 2.37
CA CYS A 91 -8.99 -5.42 2.28
C CYS A 91 -8.29 -5.04 0.98
N ILE A 92 -7.09 -4.46 1.06
CA ILE A 92 -6.30 -4.03 -0.10
C ILE A 92 -5.37 -5.10 -0.69
N CYS A 93 -5.50 -6.34 -0.28
CA CYS A 93 -4.70 -7.48 -0.76
C CYS A 93 -3.17 -7.27 -0.71
N CYS A 94 -2.68 -6.49 0.26
CA CYS A 94 -1.26 -6.18 0.44
C CYS A 94 -0.46 -7.30 1.12
N HIS A 95 -1.12 -8.23 1.80
CA HIS A 95 -0.55 -9.33 2.60
C HIS A 95 0.43 -8.92 3.72
N SER A 96 0.71 -7.63 3.91
CA SER A 96 1.79 -7.13 4.79
C SER A 96 1.56 -7.37 6.28
N GLY A 97 0.32 -7.59 6.71
CA GLY A 97 -0.01 -7.85 8.13
C GLY A 97 -0.58 -9.24 8.39
N CYS A 98 -1.04 -9.94 7.37
CA CYS A 98 -1.65 -11.27 7.49
C CYS A 98 -0.67 -12.37 7.04
N PHE A 99 -0.61 -12.65 5.76
CA PHE A 99 0.19 -13.74 5.23
C PHE A 99 1.71 -13.55 5.45
N ASN A 100 2.19 -12.31 5.40
CA ASN A 100 3.59 -11.98 5.59
C ASN A 100 4.13 -12.31 7.00
N PHE A 101 3.24 -12.49 7.99
CA PHE A 101 3.60 -13.00 9.33
C PHE A 101 3.52 -14.51 9.44
N SER A 102 3.23 -15.22 8.37
CA SER A 102 3.30 -16.68 8.30
C SER A 102 4.76 -17.15 8.14
N SER A 103 4.95 -18.48 8.20
CA SER A 103 6.26 -19.11 7.95
C SER A 103 6.80 -18.88 6.53
N SER A 104 5.91 -18.63 5.56
CA SER A 104 6.25 -18.44 4.13
C SER A 104 6.35 -16.97 3.76
N LYS A 105 7.24 -16.25 4.39
CA LYS A 105 7.37 -14.78 4.27
C LYS A 105 8.30 -14.29 3.15
N GLY A 106 8.91 -15.19 2.38
CA GLY A 106 9.79 -14.84 1.26
C GLY A 106 11.24 -14.58 1.63
N HIS A 107 12.11 -14.52 0.61
CA HIS A 107 13.56 -14.45 0.77
C HIS A 107 14.03 -13.18 1.51
N TYR A 108 13.51 -12.03 1.12
CA TYR A 108 13.90 -10.72 1.70
C TYR A 108 13.07 -10.31 2.92
N ASN A 109 12.15 -11.13 3.37
CA ASN A 109 11.32 -10.78 4.51
C ASN A 109 11.96 -11.20 5.83
N THR A 110 12.49 -10.22 6.55
CA THR A 110 13.20 -10.39 7.84
C THR A 110 12.36 -10.04 9.06
N GLN A 111 11.03 -9.94 8.92
CA GLN A 111 10.17 -9.57 10.05
C GLN A 111 10.27 -10.56 11.21
N ASP A 112 10.34 -10.02 12.42
CA ASP A 112 10.31 -10.84 13.63
C ASP A 112 8.90 -11.38 13.90
N LEU A 113 8.74 -12.69 13.86
CA LEU A 113 7.47 -13.34 14.15
C LEU A 113 7.10 -13.35 15.65
N LYS A 114 8.05 -13.03 16.55
CA LYS A 114 7.79 -12.96 17.99
C LYS A 114 6.75 -11.89 18.34
N ASP A 115 6.73 -10.77 17.61
CA ASP A 115 5.75 -9.71 17.82
C ASP A 115 4.30 -10.17 17.54
N THR A 116 4.12 -11.16 16.70
CA THR A 116 2.81 -11.67 16.31
C THR A 116 2.36 -12.91 17.08
N MET A 117 3.27 -13.55 17.79
CA MET A 117 3.04 -14.86 18.42
C MET A 117 2.50 -15.91 17.43
N GLY A 118 2.86 -15.81 16.15
CA GLY A 118 2.35 -16.66 15.06
C GLY A 118 0.92 -16.36 14.62
N LEU A 119 0.31 -15.29 15.09
CA LEU A 119 -1.04 -14.90 14.72
C LEU A 119 -1.05 -13.92 13.52
N ALA A 120 -2.04 -14.07 12.64
CA ALA A 120 -2.28 -13.11 11.59
C ALA A 120 -2.64 -11.74 12.17
N ARG A 121 -2.18 -10.68 11.48
CA ARG A 121 -2.50 -9.28 11.74
C ARG A 121 -3.08 -8.65 10.46
N CYS A 122 -3.47 -7.40 10.52
CA CYS A 122 -3.84 -6.65 9.34
C CYS A 122 -3.02 -5.36 9.25
N ALA A 123 -2.50 -5.05 8.07
CA ALA A 123 -1.73 -3.83 7.87
C ALA A 123 -2.57 -2.56 8.06
N ILE A 124 -3.83 -2.60 7.62
CA ILE A 124 -4.74 -1.46 7.64
C ILE A 124 -5.70 -1.46 8.83
N ASN A 125 -5.74 -2.53 9.63
CA ASN A 125 -6.51 -2.62 10.86
C ASN A 125 -5.59 -3.02 12.02
N ALA A 126 -5.11 -2.03 12.76
CA ALA A 126 -4.18 -2.24 13.85
C ALA A 126 -4.77 -2.98 15.07
N GLU A 127 -6.10 -3.05 15.18
CA GLU A 127 -6.78 -3.74 16.28
C GLU A 127 -6.76 -5.27 16.11
N THR A 128 -6.61 -5.74 14.85
CA THR A 128 -6.69 -7.18 14.54
C THR A 128 -5.64 -7.99 15.32
N MET A 129 -6.14 -8.89 16.19
CA MET A 129 -5.34 -9.74 17.07
C MET A 129 -4.34 -8.96 17.98
N GLN A 130 -4.63 -7.70 18.30
CA GLN A 130 -3.79 -6.84 19.14
C GLN A 130 -4.52 -6.20 20.31
N SER A 131 -5.52 -6.86 20.87
CA SER A 131 -6.39 -6.34 21.94
C SER A 131 -5.65 -5.88 23.21
N LYS A 132 -4.39 -6.24 23.39
CA LYS A 132 -3.56 -5.77 24.51
C LYS A 132 -2.77 -4.49 24.19
N LYS A 133 -2.60 -4.16 22.91
CA LYS A 133 -1.76 -3.05 22.46
C LYS A 133 -2.56 -1.97 21.75
N HIS A 134 -3.43 -2.38 20.85
CA HIS A 134 -4.25 -1.49 20.04
C HIS A 134 -5.72 -1.80 20.31
N TYR A 135 -6.34 -0.99 21.15
CA TYR A 135 -7.75 -1.04 21.50
C TYR A 135 -8.27 0.35 21.82
N ILE A 136 -9.54 0.61 21.55
CA ILE A 136 -10.11 1.94 21.81
C ILE A 136 -10.57 2.02 23.26
N GLU A 137 -9.95 2.92 24.00
CA GLU A 137 -10.32 3.34 25.33
C GLU A 137 -10.33 4.87 25.40
N LYS A 138 -11.31 5.45 26.10
CA LYS A 138 -11.36 6.90 26.31
C LYS A 138 -10.15 7.37 27.08
N ALA A 139 -9.53 8.45 26.60
CA ALA A 139 -8.42 9.08 27.30
C ALA A 139 -8.87 9.61 28.67
N LYS A 140 -7.99 9.53 29.67
CA LYS A 140 -8.27 10.05 31.03
C LYS A 140 -8.57 11.55 31.03
N LYS A 141 -7.96 12.29 30.09
CA LYS A 141 -8.15 13.72 29.90
C LYS A 141 -8.21 14.03 28.41
N ALA A 142 -9.26 14.68 27.97
CA ALA A 142 -9.35 15.17 26.60
C ALA A 142 -8.30 16.26 26.34
N LYS A 143 -7.61 16.18 25.21
CA LYS A 143 -6.58 17.11 24.76
C LYS A 143 -6.97 17.71 23.43
N LYS A 144 -6.34 18.84 23.08
CA LYS A 144 -6.32 19.41 21.73
C LYS A 144 -5.10 18.83 21.00
N ILE A 145 -5.32 18.14 19.89
CA ILE A 145 -4.27 17.51 19.09
C ILE A 145 -4.18 18.21 17.76
N ALA A 146 -3.00 18.70 17.40
CA ALA A 146 -2.70 19.16 16.05
C ALA A 146 -1.99 18.04 15.27
N ILE A 147 -2.51 17.70 14.10
CA ILE A 147 -1.89 16.71 13.20
C ILE A 147 -1.50 17.41 11.92
N ILE A 148 -0.23 17.34 11.55
CA ILE A 148 0.33 18.03 10.39
C ILE A 148 0.65 17.00 9.29
N GLY A 149 -0.17 17.00 8.24
CA GLY A 149 -0.13 16.07 7.12
C GLY A 149 -1.34 15.15 7.07
N GLY A 150 -2.14 15.27 6.01
CA GLY A 150 -3.38 14.52 5.76
C GLY A 150 -3.19 13.23 4.95
N GLY A 151 -1.98 12.63 4.99
CA GLY A 151 -1.75 11.28 4.47
C GLY A 151 -2.40 10.19 5.34
N ILE A 152 -2.22 8.92 4.97
CA ILE A 152 -2.83 7.78 5.69
C ILE A 152 -2.49 7.80 7.18
N GLY A 153 -1.23 8.09 7.55
CA GLY A 153 -0.81 8.15 8.95
C GLY A 153 -1.50 9.25 9.74
N GLY A 154 -1.64 10.43 9.16
CA GLY A 154 -2.35 11.54 9.79
C GLY A 154 -3.84 11.30 9.92
N MET A 155 -4.47 10.73 8.90
CA MET A 155 -5.91 10.37 8.94
C MET A 155 -6.18 9.28 10.00
N GLU A 156 -5.34 8.24 10.07
CA GLU A 156 -5.49 7.20 11.10
C GLU A 156 -5.29 7.78 12.50
N ALA A 157 -4.24 8.58 12.72
CA ALA A 157 -4.01 9.25 14.00
C ALA A 157 -5.20 10.12 14.40
N ALA A 158 -5.80 10.87 13.46
CA ALA A 158 -6.96 11.69 13.70
C ALA A 158 -8.17 10.86 14.17
N LEU A 159 -8.45 9.75 13.47
CA LEU A 159 -9.53 8.84 13.85
C LEU A 159 -9.32 8.24 15.24
N VAL A 160 -8.14 7.72 15.53
CA VAL A 160 -7.84 7.10 16.84
C VAL A 160 -7.93 8.13 17.95
N CYS A 161 -7.37 9.33 17.78
CA CYS A 161 -7.45 10.41 18.76
C CYS A 161 -8.91 10.84 19.01
N ALA A 162 -9.73 10.98 17.97
CA ALA A 162 -11.14 11.34 18.09
C ALA A 162 -11.94 10.23 18.80
N LYS A 163 -11.74 8.98 18.44
CA LYS A 163 -12.35 7.81 19.12
C LYS A 163 -12.00 7.78 20.61
N ARG A 164 -10.82 8.22 21.00
CA ARG A 164 -10.38 8.34 22.39
C ARG A 164 -10.90 9.58 23.11
N GLY A 165 -11.58 10.50 22.40
CA GLY A 165 -12.24 11.67 22.98
C GLY A 165 -11.44 12.97 22.91
N HIS A 166 -10.35 13.00 22.13
CA HIS A 166 -9.60 14.23 21.90
C HIS A 166 -10.30 15.12 20.86
N LYS A 167 -9.95 16.41 20.87
CA LYS A 167 -10.28 17.37 19.81
C LYS A 167 -9.10 17.45 18.85
N VAL A 168 -9.34 17.21 17.57
CA VAL A 168 -8.29 17.09 16.55
C VAL A 168 -8.44 18.19 15.53
N THR A 169 -7.33 18.84 15.18
CA THR A 169 -7.20 19.68 13.98
C THR A 169 -6.20 19.01 13.05
N LEU A 170 -6.65 18.56 11.87
CA LEU A 170 -5.84 17.93 10.84
C LEU A 170 -5.51 18.95 9.76
N TYR A 171 -4.25 19.31 9.62
CA TYR A 171 -3.73 20.25 8.62
C TYR A 171 -3.20 19.48 7.39
N GLU A 172 -3.66 19.86 6.22
CA GLU A 172 -3.17 19.34 4.95
C GLU A 172 -2.88 20.48 3.96
N LYS A 173 -1.66 20.49 3.40
CA LYS A 173 -1.22 21.54 2.49
C LYS A 173 -1.90 21.49 1.12
N SER A 174 -2.32 20.30 0.69
CA SER A 174 -3.01 20.10 -0.59
C SER A 174 -4.53 20.33 -0.46
N HIS A 175 -5.21 20.31 -1.60
CA HIS A 175 -6.66 20.46 -1.68
C HIS A 175 -7.43 19.18 -1.28
N GLN A 176 -6.73 18.07 -0.98
CA GLN A 176 -7.36 16.79 -0.66
C GLN A 176 -6.53 15.94 0.30
N LEU A 177 -7.22 15.09 1.07
CA LEU A 177 -6.58 14.10 1.94
C LEU A 177 -6.12 12.87 1.15
N GLY A 178 -5.09 12.17 1.66
CA GLY A 178 -4.56 10.92 1.12
C GLY A 178 -3.03 10.95 0.93
N GLY A 179 -2.44 12.15 0.79
CA GLY A 179 -0.99 12.31 0.66
C GLY A 179 -0.41 11.52 -0.53
N VAL A 180 0.80 11.01 -0.39
CA VAL A 180 1.48 10.21 -1.43
C VAL A 180 0.75 8.90 -1.75
N PHE A 181 -0.14 8.42 -0.88
CA PHE A 181 -0.90 7.21 -1.15
C PHE A 181 -1.90 7.35 -2.30
N ILE A 182 -2.28 8.58 -2.67
CA ILE A 182 -3.06 8.85 -3.89
C ILE A 182 -2.28 8.38 -5.12
N ALA A 183 -1.00 8.74 -5.22
CA ALA A 183 -0.13 8.26 -6.29
C ALA A 183 0.05 6.74 -6.23
N ALA A 184 0.27 6.18 -5.04
CA ALA A 184 0.41 4.74 -4.86
C ALA A 184 -0.85 3.95 -5.27
N ALA A 185 -2.04 4.54 -5.17
CA ALA A 185 -3.33 3.95 -5.54
C ALA A 185 -3.72 4.20 -7.02
N ALA A 186 -2.90 4.92 -7.79
CA ALA A 186 -3.22 5.30 -9.17
C ALA A 186 -3.26 4.13 -10.16
N PRO A 187 -2.36 3.11 -10.09
CA PRO A 187 -2.38 2.00 -11.03
C PRO A 187 -3.75 1.32 -11.12
N SER A 188 -4.09 0.81 -12.30
CA SER A 188 -5.43 0.28 -12.62
C SER A 188 -5.86 -0.85 -11.68
N PHE A 189 -4.95 -1.71 -11.31
CA PHE A 189 -5.14 -2.88 -10.42
C PHE A 189 -5.22 -2.54 -8.93
N LYS A 190 -5.22 -1.26 -8.56
CA LYS A 190 -5.26 -0.79 -7.15
C LYS A 190 -6.61 -0.19 -6.76
N GLU A 191 -7.69 -0.75 -7.25
CA GLU A 191 -9.05 -0.31 -6.95
C GLU A 191 -9.34 -0.25 -5.44
N LYS A 192 -8.89 -1.26 -4.69
CA LYS A 192 -9.11 -1.33 -3.23
C LYS A 192 -8.27 -0.32 -2.44
N ASP A 193 -7.14 0.14 -2.98
CA ASP A 193 -6.36 1.24 -2.40
C ASP A 193 -7.10 2.57 -2.55
N ARG A 194 -7.75 2.79 -3.69
CA ARG A 194 -8.64 3.95 -3.93
C ARG A 194 -9.85 3.92 -2.99
N ASP A 195 -10.48 2.74 -2.83
CA ASP A 195 -11.57 2.53 -1.89
C ASP A 195 -11.15 2.83 -0.45
N LEU A 196 -9.93 2.47 -0.06
CA LEU A 196 -9.39 2.75 1.28
C LEU A 196 -9.23 4.26 1.51
N ILE A 197 -8.74 5.03 0.53
CA ILE A 197 -8.68 6.50 0.62
C ILE A 197 -10.08 7.08 0.79
N ALA A 198 -11.03 6.62 -0.02
CA ALA A 198 -12.42 7.06 0.05
C ALA A 198 -13.04 6.74 1.42
N TRP A 199 -12.76 5.55 1.94
CA TRP A 199 -13.20 5.13 3.29
C TRP A 199 -12.66 6.08 4.36
N TYR A 200 -11.36 6.41 4.36
CA TYR A 200 -10.79 7.35 5.34
C TYR A 200 -11.44 8.72 5.27
N ARG A 201 -11.64 9.25 4.07
CA ARG A 201 -12.27 10.56 3.87
C ARG A 201 -13.68 10.60 4.45
N ARG A 202 -14.49 9.55 4.23
CA ARG A 202 -15.85 9.42 4.81
C ARG A 202 -15.79 9.21 6.31
N GLU A 203 -14.93 8.34 6.80
CA GLU A 203 -14.86 8.00 8.21
C GLU A 203 -14.52 9.23 9.07
N LEU A 204 -13.62 10.09 8.62
CA LEU A 204 -13.28 11.34 9.32
C LEU A 204 -14.50 12.26 9.52
N THR A 205 -15.43 12.32 8.57
CA THR A 205 -16.61 13.18 8.66
C THR A 205 -17.61 12.75 9.74
N LYS A 206 -17.54 11.50 10.19
CA LYS A 206 -18.40 10.98 11.25
C LYS A 206 -18.06 11.51 12.65
N TYR A 207 -16.89 12.15 12.80
CA TYR A 207 -16.39 12.64 14.07
C TYR A 207 -16.38 14.18 14.12
N PRO A 208 -17.39 14.84 14.71
CA PRO A 208 -17.42 16.31 14.83
C PRO A 208 -16.25 16.90 15.64
N SER A 209 -15.52 16.05 16.36
CA SER A 209 -14.28 16.44 17.08
C SER A 209 -13.07 16.58 16.19
N ILE A 210 -13.16 16.23 14.88
CA ILE A 210 -12.10 16.40 13.90
C ILE A 210 -12.41 17.59 13.00
N GLU A 211 -11.56 18.60 13.06
CA GLU A 211 -11.54 19.73 12.12
C GLU A 211 -10.48 19.47 11.06
N VAL A 212 -10.85 19.39 9.78
CA VAL A 212 -9.91 19.23 8.65
C VAL A 212 -9.68 20.57 7.98
N LYS A 213 -8.40 20.97 7.86
CA LYS A 213 -7.97 22.21 7.19
C LYS A 213 -7.17 21.86 5.95
N LEU A 214 -7.80 21.85 4.79
CA LEU A 214 -7.19 21.69 3.48
C LEU A 214 -6.57 23.03 3.00
N ASN A 215 -5.65 22.95 2.02
CA ASN A 215 -4.90 24.09 1.50
C ASN A 215 -4.22 24.90 2.62
N CYS A 216 -3.81 24.21 3.70
CA CYS A 216 -3.26 24.82 4.89
C CYS A 216 -1.88 24.20 5.20
N GLU A 217 -0.82 24.85 4.70
CA GLU A 217 0.54 24.44 4.99
C GLU A 217 1.01 25.00 6.34
N VAL A 218 1.33 24.10 7.27
CA VAL A 218 2.00 24.46 8.52
C VAL A 218 3.50 24.48 8.27
N LYS A 219 4.12 25.64 8.41
CA LYS A 219 5.58 25.81 8.25
C LYS A 219 6.31 25.77 9.58
N ASN A 220 5.68 26.29 10.63
CA ASN A 220 6.22 26.32 11.99
C ASN A 220 5.24 25.61 12.93
N ILE A 221 5.73 24.70 13.73
CA ILE A 221 4.90 23.95 14.68
C ILE A 221 4.31 24.84 15.79
N GLU A 222 4.99 25.95 16.12
CA GLU A 222 4.53 26.90 17.12
C GLU A 222 3.22 27.61 16.73
N ASP A 223 2.87 27.61 15.43
CA ASP A 223 1.59 28.14 14.96
C ASP A 223 0.40 27.23 15.34
N CYS A 224 0.68 25.98 15.74
CA CYS A 224 -0.31 25.02 16.16
C CYS A 224 -0.61 25.16 17.65
N LYS A 225 -1.74 25.83 18.01
CA LYS A 225 -2.20 25.98 19.39
C LYS A 225 -2.86 24.68 19.89
N ALA A 226 -2.04 23.69 20.25
CA ALA A 226 -2.48 22.36 20.69
C ALA A 226 -1.73 21.91 21.95
N ASP A 227 -2.29 20.94 22.67
CA ASP A 227 -1.64 20.29 23.81
C ASP A 227 -0.58 19.27 23.35
N GLU A 228 -0.82 18.64 22.18
CA GLU A 228 0.09 17.68 21.55
C GLU A 228 0.11 17.90 20.04
N ILE A 229 1.27 17.65 19.41
CA ILE A 229 1.47 17.82 17.98
C ILE A 229 1.95 16.50 17.38
N ILE A 230 1.28 16.05 16.31
CA ILE A 230 1.67 14.86 15.54
C ILE A 230 2.16 15.31 14.16
N ILE A 231 3.44 15.09 13.86
CA ILE A 231 4.05 15.38 12.57
C ILE A 231 3.92 14.12 11.69
N ALA A 232 3.10 14.21 10.65
CA ALA A 232 2.81 13.13 9.69
C ALA A 232 3.09 13.59 8.24
N THR A 233 4.10 14.44 8.05
CA THR A 233 4.42 15.12 6.78
C THR A 233 5.00 14.21 5.71
N GLY A 234 5.25 12.94 6.04
CA GLY A 234 5.69 11.92 5.08
C GLY A 234 7.15 12.05 4.66
N ALA A 235 7.43 11.67 3.43
CA ALA A 235 8.77 11.60 2.87
C ALA A 235 8.83 12.27 1.50
N ARG A 236 10.02 12.54 1.02
CA ARG A 236 10.27 13.05 -0.34
C ARG A 236 11.01 12.00 -1.18
N ALA A 237 10.75 11.97 -2.49
CA ALA A 237 11.45 11.12 -3.42
C ALA A 237 12.95 11.45 -3.47
N ASN A 238 13.78 10.42 -3.57
CA ASN A 238 15.21 10.54 -3.76
C ASN A 238 15.54 10.92 -5.22
N ARG A 239 16.74 11.49 -5.40
CA ARG A 239 17.37 11.67 -6.71
C ARG A 239 18.76 11.05 -6.68
N ILE A 240 19.23 10.55 -7.82
CA ILE A 240 20.57 10.02 -7.97
C ILE A 240 21.50 11.13 -8.52
N PRO A 241 22.78 11.16 -8.10
CA PRO A 241 23.71 12.19 -8.53
C PRO A 241 24.39 11.80 -9.87
N VAL A 242 23.60 11.73 -10.95
CA VAL A 242 24.11 11.41 -12.30
C VAL A 242 23.79 12.56 -13.27
N PRO A 243 24.63 12.77 -14.29
CA PRO A 243 24.34 13.75 -15.34
C PRO A 243 22.98 13.50 -16.00
N GLY A 244 22.21 14.54 -16.22
CA GLY A 244 20.90 14.46 -16.89
C GLY A 244 19.74 14.01 -15.99
N VAL A 245 19.94 13.86 -14.67
CA VAL A 245 18.87 13.43 -13.75
C VAL A 245 17.66 14.38 -13.73
N GLU A 246 17.86 15.64 -14.09
CA GLU A 246 16.78 16.63 -14.23
C GLU A 246 15.80 16.33 -15.35
N LYS A 247 16.18 15.50 -16.32
CA LYS A 247 15.34 15.03 -17.43
C LYS A 247 14.40 13.89 -17.02
N THR A 248 14.58 13.32 -15.82
CA THR A 248 13.73 12.21 -15.33
C THR A 248 12.40 12.69 -14.80
N ILE A 249 11.38 11.86 -14.97
CA ILE A 249 10.09 11.98 -14.32
C ILE A 249 10.16 11.26 -12.97
N GLN A 250 9.81 11.92 -11.88
CA GLN A 250 9.68 11.22 -10.60
C GLN A 250 8.49 10.24 -10.65
N ALA A 251 8.65 9.06 -10.08
CA ALA A 251 7.58 8.05 -10.02
C ALA A 251 6.25 8.62 -9.50
N VAL A 252 6.31 9.47 -8.48
CA VAL A 252 5.13 10.12 -7.90
C VAL A 252 4.43 11.07 -8.89
N ASP A 253 5.21 11.83 -9.67
CA ASP A 253 4.65 12.79 -10.65
C ASP A 253 4.00 12.05 -11.82
N TYR A 254 4.60 10.94 -12.29
CA TYR A 254 3.99 10.05 -13.28
C TYR A 254 2.67 9.47 -12.76
N LEU A 255 2.67 8.88 -11.58
CA LEU A 255 1.49 8.25 -10.97
C LEU A 255 0.37 9.25 -10.67
N MET A 256 0.70 10.51 -10.40
CA MET A 256 -0.32 11.57 -10.25
C MET A 256 -0.90 12.06 -11.58
N GLY A 257 -0.41 11.56 -12.71
CA GLY A 257 -0.87 11.98 -14.04
C GLY A 257 -0.36 13.36 -14.45
N ASN A 258 0.68 13.88 -13.80
CA ASN A 258 1.24 15.19 -14.10
C ASN A 258 2.05 15.20 -15.41
N GLN A 259 2.47 14.02 -15.89
CA GLN A 259 3.27 13.88 -17.11
C GLN A 259 2.88 12.58 -17.83
N GLU A 260 2.66 12.69 -19.14
CA GLU A 260 2.49 11.56 -20.02
C GLU A 260 3.85 11.00 -20.46
N VAL A 261 3.89 9.72 -20.82
CA VAL A 261 5.10 9.03 -21.29
C VAL A 261 4.88 8.39 -22.66
N GLY A 262 5.95 8.29 -23.45
CA GLY A 262 5.95 7.65 -24.74
C GLY A 262 5.79 6.13 -24.70
N GLU A 263 6.21 5.45 -25.75
CA GLU A 263 6.06 3.99 -25.88
C GLU A 263 7.17 3.24 -25.11
N ASN A 264 8.44 3.67 -25.24
CA ASN A 264 9.58 3.04 -24.62
C ASN A 264 9.96 3.78 -23.35
N VAL A 265 9.77 3.16 -22.19
CA VAL A 265 9.96 3.81 -20.89
C VAL A 265 10.96 3.03 -20.04
N THR A 266 12.07 3.68 -19.67
CA THR A 266 13.02 3.10 -18.71
C THR A 266 12.67 3.52 -17.28
N ILE A 267 12.53 2.54 -16.40
CA ILE A 267 12.31 2.73 -14.96
C ILE A 267 13.64 2.48 -14.24
N ILE A 268 14.15 3.49 -13.56
CA ILE A 268 15.34 3.38 -12.72
C ILE A 268 14.89 3.07 -11.30
N GLY A 269 15.22 1.87 -10.84
CA GLY A 269 14.83 1.31 -9.54
C GLY A 269 13.79 0.21 -9.65
N GLY A 270 14.20 -1.03 -9.37
CA GLY A 270 13.39 -2.25 -9.38
C GLY A 270 12.75 -2.58 -8.02
N GLY A 271 12.53 -1.57 -7.17
CA GLY A 271 11.70 -1.72 -5.97
C GLY A 271 10.23 -1.91 -6.32
N LEU A 272 9.36 -2.11 -5.29
CA LEU A 272 7.94 -2.40 -5.52
C LEU A 272 7.27 -1.36 -6.42
N THR A 273 7.46 -0.07 -6.14
CA THR A 273 6.84 1.02 -6.93
C THR A 273 7.32 1.00 -8.39
N GLY A 274 8.62 0.79 -8.64
CA GLY A 274 9.14 0.73 -10.00
C GLY A 274 8.60 -0.48 -10.77
N CYS A 275 8.52 -1.64 -10.12
CA CYS A 275 7.91 -2.84 -10.71
C CYS A 275 6.40 -2.65 -10.98
N GLU A 276 5.66 -2.03 -10.08
CA GLU A 276 4.23 -1.74 -10.29
C GLU A 276 4.00 -0.74 -11.44
N ILE A 277 4.88 0.25 -11.59
CA ILE A 277 4.85 1.17 -12.74
C ILE A 277 5.14 0.40 -14.05
N ALA A 278 6.15 -0.47 -14.05
CA ALA A 278 6.47 -1.28 -15.22
C ALA A 278 5.30 -2.20 -15.61
N TYR A 279 4.67 -2.82 -14.61
CA TYR A 279 3.48 -3.66 -14.82
C TYR A 279 2.32 -2.85 -15.42
N GLU A 280 2.00 -1.68 -14.85
CA GLU A 280 0.94 -0.80 -15.37
C GLU A 280 1.23 -0.32 -16.80
N LEU A 281 2.45 0.09 -17.09
CA LEU A 281 2.88 0.49 -18.44
C LEU A 281 2.70 -0.65 -19.45
N PHE A 282 3.06 -1.87 -19.06
CA PHE A 282 2.86 -3.05 -19.90
C PHE A 282 1.38 -3.31 -20.18
N LEU A 283 0.51 -3.20 -19.16
CA LEU A 283 -0.95 -3.34 -19.32
C LEU A 283 -1.53 -2.26 -20.26
N GLN A 284 -0.90 -1.09 -20.32
CA GLN A 284 -1.25 -0.01 -21.25
C GLN A 284 -0.69 -0.22 -22.67
N GLY A 285 -0.02 -1.35 -22.95
CA GLY A 285 0.57 -1.66 -24.25
C GLY A 285 1.91 -0.94 -24.52
N LYS A 286 2.52 -0.33 -23.49
CA LYS A 286 3.84 0.31 -23.58
C LYS A 286 4.97 -0.72 -23.38
N LYS A 287 6.19 -0.30 -23.63
CA LYS A 287 7.41 -1.13 -23.54
C LYS A 287 8.29 -0.67 -22.36
N PRO A 288 8.01 -1.11 -21.13
CA PRO A 288 8.85 -0.79 -19.99
C PRO A 288 10.18 -1.57 -20.02
N THR A 289 11.23 -0.93 -19.51
CA THR A 289 12.52 -1.56 -19.20
C THR A 289 12.91 -1.19 -17.78
N ILE A 290 13.29 -2.17 -16.96
CA ILE A 290 13.68 -1.94 -15.56
C ILE A 290 15.19 -1.98 -15.43
N VAL A 291 15.80 -0.99 -14.79
CA VAL A 291 17.21 -0.93 -14.40
C VAL A 291 17.30 -0.95 -12.87
N GLU A 292 17.95 -1.98 -12.34
CA GLU A 292 18.12 -2.19 -10.90
C GLU A 292 19.60 -2.45 -10.55
N MET A 293 20.08 -1.78 -9.52
CA MET A 293 21.46 -1.93 -9.06
C MET A 293 21.69 -3.17 -8.18
N GLN A 294 20.61 -3.72 -7.61
CA GLN A 294 20.66 -4.94 -6.81
C GLN A 294 20.66 -6.18 -7.71
N ASP A 295 20.89 -7.33 -7.10
CA ASP A 295 20.92 -8.65 -7.74
C ASP A 295 19.52 -9.25 -7.99
N ASP A 296 18.46 -8.61 -7.49
CA ASP A 296 17.06 -9.02 -7.69
C ASP A 296 16.11 -7.83 -7.60
N LEU A 297 14.88 -8.02 -8.09
CA LEU A 297 13.78 -7.09 -7.97
C LEU A 297 13.16 -7.16 -6.55
N ILE A 298 12.63 -6.03 -6.09
CA ILE A 298 11.83 -5.93 -4.86
C ILE A 298 12.54 -6.54 -3.65
N THR A 299 13.79 -6.16 -3.43
CA THR A 299 14.61 -6.63 -2.31
C THR A 299 14.24 -6.00 -0.97
N THR A 300 13.32 -5.02 -0.97
CA THR A 300 12.87 -4.32 0.24
C THR A 300 12.20 -5.28 1.22
N PRO A 301 12.65 -5.37 2.47
CA PRO A 301 12.03 -6.23 3.48
C PRO A 301 10.56 -5.84 3.76
N GLY A 302 9.74 -6.83 4.08
CA GLY A 302 8.35 -6.60 4.53
C GLY A 302 7.30 -6.68 3.42
N ILE A 303 7.70 -7.03 2.20
CA ILE A 303 6.78 -7.29 1.09
C ILE A 303 6.54 -8.80 0.97
N CYS A 304 5.28 -9.20 0.84
CA CYS A 304 4.91 -10.61 0.82
C CYS A 304 5.36 -11.32 -0.45
N LEU A 305 5.75 -12.58 -0.33
CA LEU A 305 6.17 -13.43 -1.46
C LEU A 305 5.09 -13.49 -2.56
N ALA A 306 3.81 -13.60 -2.21
CA ALA A 306 2.74 -13.64 -3.20
C ALA A 306 2.71 -12.38 -4.11
N ASN A 307 3.06 -11.21 -3.56
CA ASN A 307 3.14 -9.99 -4.34
C ASN A 307 4.42 -9.92 -5.18
N THR A 308 5.56 -10.33 -4.61
CA THR A 308 6.85 -10.21 -5.28
C THR A 308 7.04 -11.27 -6.37
N SER A 309 6.61 -12.52 -6.13
CA SER A 309 6.70 -13.58 -7.14
C SER A 309 5.80 -13.31 -8.34
N PHE A 310 4.56 -12.80 -8.11
CA PHE A 310 3.70 -12.44 -9.24
C PHE A 310 4.40 -11.51 -10.22
N LEU A 311 5.01 -10.42 -9.72
CA LEU A 311 5.64 -9.43 -10.59
C LEU A 311 6.89 -10.00 -11.31
N ARG A 312 7.70 -10.80 -10.60
CA ARG A 312 8.88 -11.45 -11.23
C ARG A 312 8.47 -12.41 -12.34
N ASP A 313 7.53 -13.31 -12.03
CA ASP A 313 7.05 -14.31 -13.00
C ASP A 313 6.37 -13.62 -14.19
N PHE A 314 5.62 -12.52 -13.93
CA PHE A 314 5.02 -11.73 -14.99
C PHE A 314 6.05 -11.13 -15.95
N PHE A 315 7.10 -10.51 -15.41
CA PHE A 315 8.16 -9.91 -16.26
C PHE A 315 8.93 -10.96 -17.04
N GLU A 316 9.22 -12.10 -16.43
CA GLU A 316 9.88 -13.21 -17.11
C GLU A 316 9.00 -13.78 -18.24
N ALA A 317 7.76 -14.12 -17.94
CA ALA A 317 6.83 -14.70 -18.90
C ALA A 317 6.54 -13.77 -20.08
N ASN A 318 6.49 -12.46 -19.86
CA ASN A 318 6.22 -11.45 -20.88
C ASN A 318 7.50 -10.85 -21.49
N LYS A 319 8.69 -11.36 -21.10
CA LYS A 319 9.99 -10.91 -21.60
C LYS A 319 10.21 -9.41 -21.44
N VAL A 320 9.71 -8.82 -20.35
CA VAL A 320 10.00 -7.43 -20.01
C VAL A 320 11.49 -7.31 -19.69
N PRO A 321 12.23 -6.40 -20.35
CA PRO A 321 13.67 -6.26 -20.10
C PRO A 321 13.93 -5.81 -18.65
N VAL A 322 14.74 -6.60 -17.93
CA VAL A 322 15.19 -6.32 -16.57
C VAL A 322 16.71 -6.41 -16.53
N HIS A 323 17.36 -5.29 -16.22
CA HIS A 323 18.80 -5.18 -16.07
C HIS A 323 19.15 -5.09 -14.57
N LEU A 324 19.47 -6.25 -13.98
CA LEU A 324 19.93 -6.35 -12.59
C LEU A 324 21.44 -6.04 -12.50
N GLU A 325 21.92 -5.75 -11.27
CA GLU A 325 23.31 -5.40 -10.98
C GLU A 325 23.85 -4.32 -11.93
N THR A 326 22.95 -3.39 -12.34
CA THR A 326 23.19 -2.39 -13.39
C THR A 326 23.02 -0.98 -12.83
N GLY A 327 24.09 -0.21 -12.88
CA GLY A 327 24.13 1.17 -12.39
C GLY A 327 23.95 2.20 -13.51
N VAL A 328 23.17 3.23 -13.25
CA VAL A 328 23.01 4.38 -14.18
C VAL A 328 24.26 5.26 -14.18
N ARG A 329 24.69 5.69 -15.36
CA ARG A 329 25.84 6.58 -15.60
C ARG A 329 25.42 7.96 -16.05
N ALA A 330 24.49 8.05 -17.00
CA ALA A 330 23.98 9.31 -17.52
C ALA A 330 22.57 9.13 -18.07
N ILE A 331 21.79 10.21 -18.08
CA ILE A 331 20.47 10.27 -18.67
C ILE A 331 20.51 11.26 -19.81
N GLU A 332 20.15 10.84 -20.98
CA GLU A 332 20.24 11.58 -22.22
C GLU A 332 18.85 11.85 -22.80
N ASP A 333 18.75 12.62 -23.89
CA ASP A 333 17.44 12.97 -24.48
C ASP A 333 16.77 11.76 -25.17
N ASP A 334 17.57 10.76 -25.56
CA ASP A 334 17.13 9.58 -26.29
C ASP A 334 17.36 8.25 -25.51
N GLY A 335 17.63 8.33 -24.19
CA GLY A 335 17.76 7.15 -23.35
C GLY A 335 18.65 7.27 -22.13
N VAL A 336 19.14 6.12 -21.65
CA VAL A 336 19.94 6.01 -20.43
C VAL A 336 21.22 5.24 -20.72
N THR A 337 22.36 5.81 -20.39
CA THR A 337 23.64 5.08 -20.38
C THR A 337 23.79 4.39 -19.02
N VAL A 338 24.00 3.09 -19.05
CA VAL A 338 24.10 2.23 -17.87
C VAL A 338 25.40 1.42 -17.91
N LYS A 339 25.81 0.91 -16.75
CA LYS A 339 26.97 0.03 -16.59
C LYS A 339 26.56 -1.25 -15.89
N GLY A 340 26.72 -2.37 -16.58
CA GLY A 340 26.45 -3.70 -16.05
C GLY A 340 27.51 -4.19 -15.05
N LYS A 341 27.24 -5.33 -14.42
CA LYS A 341 28.12 -6.04 -13.49
C LYS A 341 29.51 -6.34 -14.07
N ASP A 342 29.56 -6.67 -15.34
CA ASP A 342 30.81 -6.94 -16.10
C ASP A 342 31.65 -5.71 -16.35
N GLY A 343 31.17 -4.54 -15.96
CA GLY A 343 31.83 -3.25 -16.18
C GLY A 343 31.60 -2.65 -17.56
N VAL A 344 30.84 -3.31 -18.43
CA VAL A 344 30.51 -2.82 -19.79
C VAL A 344 29.43 -1.74 -19.70
N GLU A 345 29.67 -0.63 -20.40
CA GLU A 345 28.69 0.42 -20.57
C GLU A 345 27.89 0.24 -21.84
N PHE A 346 26.58 0.42 -21.77
CA PHE A 346 25.71 0.37 -22.94
C PHE A 346 24.53 1.35 -22.75
N LYS A 347 23.86 1.66 -23.85
CA LYS A 347 22.73 2.58 -23.88
C LYS A 347 21.41 1.83 -24.02
N ILE A 348 20.43 2.20 -23.23
CA ILE A 348 19.03 1.80 -23.34
C ILE A 348 18.28 2.96 -23.97
N ALA A 349 17.77 2.79 -25.19
CA ALA A 349 16.96 3.78 -25.87
C ALA A 349 15.60 3.94 -25.18
N SER A 350 15.17 5.16 -24.92
CA SER A 350 13.93 5.44 -24.18
C SER A 350 13.33 6.78 -24.58
N ASP A 351 12.01 6.82 -24.70
CA ASP A 351 11.27 8.08 -24.89
C ASP A 351 11.21 8.88 -23.58
N ASN A 352 11.09 8.18 -22.45
CA ASN A 352 11.07 8.78 -21.12
C ASN A 352 11.77 7.88 -20.08
N VAL A 353 12.25 8.52 -19.02
CA VAL A 353 12.90 7.85 -17.89
C VAL A 353 12.16 8.18 -16.61
N ILE A 354 11.67 7.16 -15.92
CA ILE A 354 11.01 7.29 -14.62
C ILE A 354 11.99 6.93 -13.50
N LEU A 355 12.14 7.82 -12.52
CA LEU A 355 13.02 7.62 -11.37
C LEU A 355 12.23 7.11 -10.16
N SER A 356 12.50 5.88 -9.74
CA SER A 356 11.84 5.17 -8.62
C SER A 356 12.84 4.61 -7.61
N VAL A 357 13.73 5.46 -7.10
CA VAL A 357 14.87 5.09 -6.23
C VAL A 357 14.62 5.34 -4.75
N GLY A 358 13.38 5.20 -4.33
CA GLY A 358 12.95 5.29 -2.94
C GLY A 358 12.76 6.72 -2.43
N TYR A 359 12.62 6.82 -1.11
CA TYR A 359 12.23 8.05 -0.41
C TYR A 359 13.14 8.29 0.79
N LYS A 360 13.16 9.53 1.27
CA LYS A 360 13.77 9.90 2.56
C LYS A 360 12.77 10.68 3.43
N PRO A 361 12.80 10.48 4.75
CA PRO A 361 11.95 11.21 5.68
C PRO A 361 12.03 12.71 5.52
N MET A 362 10.90 13.41 5.74
CA MET A 362 10.82 14.86 5.68
C MET A 362 9.93 15.40 6.82
N PRO A 363 10.36 15.21 8.09
CA PRO A 363 9.67 15.84 9.21
C PRO A 363 9.83 17.37 9.15
N LEU A 364 8.89 18.10 9.76
CA LEU A 364 9.10 19.51 10.07
C LEU A 364 10.20 19.67 11.13
N GLU A 365 10.89 20.79 11.10
CA GLU A 365 11.85 21.15 12.14
C GLU A 365 11.17 21.22 13.51
N HIS A 366 11.73 20.54 14.50
CA HIS A 366 11.17 20.46 15.84
C HIS A 366 12.27 20.15 16.86
N ASN A 367 11.96 20.41 18.12
CA ASN A 367 12.83 19.99 19.22
C ASN A 367 12.54 18.53 19.56
N GLU A 368 13.47 17.62 19.24
CA GLU A 368 13.35 16.16 19.50
C GLU A 368 13.20 15.82 21.01
N LYS A 369 13.55 16.74 21.91
CA LYS A 369 13.40 16.56 23.36
C LYS A 369 12.02 16.95 23.88
N ASP A 370 11.21 17.61 23.05
CA ASP A 370 9.83 17.99 23.41
C ASP A 370 8.93 16.75 23.41
N LYS A 371 8.44 16.39 24.59
CA LYS A 371 7.59 15.22 24.79
C LYS A 371 6.16 15.38 24.24
N HIS A 372 5.80 16.58 23.85
CA HIS A 372 4.49 16.90 23.27
C HIS A 372 4.50 16.86 21.72
N ILE A 373 5.66 16.57 21.12
CA ILE A 373 5.82 16.45 19.68
C ILE A 373 6.10 14.99 19.32
N HIS A 374 5.32 14.45 18.37
CA HIS A 374 5.39 13.07 17.94
C HIS A 374 5.55 13.00 16.43
N VAL A 375 6.57 12.31 15.94
CA VAL A 375 6.77 12.10 14.50
C VAL A 375 6.33 10.69 14.13
N ILE A 376 5.44 10.55 13.14
CA ILE A 376 4.87 9.27 12.73
C ILE A 376 5.03 9.00 11.23
N GLY A 377 4.87 7.72 10.87
CA GLY A 377 4.91 7.26 9.50
C GLY A 377 6.22 7.56 8.81
N ASP A 378 6.16 7.85 7.51
CA ASP A 378 7.35 8.08 6.68
C ASP A 378 8.10 9.38 7.04
N ALA A 379 7.51 10.28 7.80
CA ALA A 379 8.21 11.44 8.35
C ALA A 379 9.25 11.02 9.41
N ASN A 380 9.03 9.92 10.12
CA ASN A 380 9.98 9.33 11.07
C ASN A 380 10.93 8.34 10.35
N LYS A 381 10.35 7.36 9.68
CA LYS A 381 11.07 6.32 8.94
C LYS A 381 10.22 5.80 7.80
N VAL A 382 10.77 5.86 6.59
CA VAL A 382 10.10 5.31 5.40
C VAL A 382 9.81 3.82 5.60
N GLY A 383 8.57 3.43 5.32
CA GLY A 383 8.10 2.07 5.54
C GLY A 383 6.99 1.67 4.58
N ASN A 384 6.00 0.99 5.09
CA ASN A 384 4.81 0.56 4.37
C ASN A 384 3.54 0.94 5.15
N LEU A 385 2.35 0.71 4.59
CA LEU A 385 1.08 1.06 5.24
C LEU A 385 0.94 0.49 6.65
N ARG A 386 1.45 -0.72 6.89
CA ARG A 386 1.43 -1.33 8.22
C ARG A 386 2.21 -0.49 9.24
N THR A 387 3.45 -0.12 8.91
CA THR A 387 4.29 0.69 9.83
C THR A 387 3.72 2.07 10.05
N VAL A 388 3.10 2.66 9.02
CA VAL A 388 2.45 3.97 9.09
C VAL A 388 1.21 3.92 9.99
N ILE A 389 0.30 2.99 9.76
CA ILE A 389 -0.97 2.87 10.49
C ILE A 389 -0.71 2.44 11.94
N TRP A 390 0.11 1.40 12.15
CA TRP A 390 0.41 0.95 13.51
C TRP A 390 1.18 2.00 14.32
N GLY A 391 2.10 2.74 13.68
CA GLY A 391 2.81 3.85 14.32
C GLY A 391 1.87 5.00 14.74
N ALA A 392 0.84 5.28 13.96
CA ALA A 392 -0.20 6.23 14.33
C ALA A 392 -0.95 5.78 15.60
N TRP A 393 -1.30 4.49 15.68
CA TRP A 393 -1.92 3.90 16.88
C TRP A 393 -0.97 3.94 18.08
N ASP A 394 0.29 3.56 17.91
CA ASP A 394 1.29 3.53 18.98
C ASP A 394 1.48 4.89 19.65
N VAL A 395 1.32 5.97 18.90
CA VAL A 395 1.34 7.35 19.41
C VAL A 395 -0.01 7.71 20.01
N ALA A 396 -1.10 7.58 19.25
CA ALA A 396 -2.42 8.02 19.69
C ALA A 396 -2.90 7.31 20.97
N MET A 397 -2.50 6.05 21.21
CA MET A 397 -2.83 5.30 22.43
C MET A 397 -2.13 5.83 23.68
N LYS A 398 -1.07 6.63 23.55
CA LYS A 398 -0.33 7.21 24.69
C LYS A 398 -0.85 8.60 25.09
N LEU A 399 -1.64 9.23 24.24
CA LEU A 399 -2.18 10.57 24.46
C LEU A 399 -3.45 10.54 25.31
#